data_d85d58b516b7a86f67efa44ff91376e1
#
_entry.id   d85d58b516b7a86f67efa44ff91376e1
#
_cell.length_a   1.000
_cell.length_b   1.000
_cell.length_c   1.000
_cell.angle_alpha   90.00
_cell.angle_beta   90.00
_cell.angle_gamma   90.00
#
_symmetry.space_group_name_H-M   'P 1'
#
loop_
_entity.id
_entity.type
_entity.pdbx_description
1 polymer ?
#
loop_
_entity_poly.entity_id
_entity_poly.type
_entity_poly.pdbx_seq_one_letter_code
_entity_poly.pdbx_strand_id
1 'polypeptide(L)'
;MPVNSEAVDWSAVKRVLSRIGEMSGDFLEGNILIGGGAAWFYRSLLETTNDPDFLLPAFSDEEDRIWLSKDIDFIGTKREEIAGCLGVSCEGDPPAAVIDGIWIDSPNEGLFITRDRALPTALRTALPSGVEFLVASPILLHREKTELISRKSRPQDRLHLKTLLQASRLVLCQLMEIDAFTKGSCRELFRLLKEAQEISPVILINPVLHRRMIAAMARMRTEPLCRSCVHLLEKQILPLMGSAPNGLE
;
A
#
# COMPACT_ATOMS: atom_id res chain seq x y z
N MET A 1 -24.93 -16.57 -17.60
CA MET A 1 -25.09 -15.14 -17.84
C MET A 1 -23.91 -14.45 -17.19
N PRO A 2 -23.24 -13.50 -17.81
CA PRO A 2 -22.19 -12.78 -17.12
C PRO A 2 -22.85 -12.03 -15.96
N VAL A 3 -22.43 -12.34 -14.74
CA VAL A 3 -22.75 -11.51 -13.58
C VAL A 3 -22.17 -10.13 -13.91
N ASN A 4 -23.02 -9.10 -13.99
CA ASN A 4 -22.56 -7.73 -14.04
C ASN A 4 -21.80 -7.47 -12.73
N SER A 5 -20.49 -7.69 -12.73
CA SER A 5 -19.68 -7.31 -11.60
C SER A 5 -19.77 -5.81 -11.44
N GLU A 6 -20.29 -5.36 -10.30
CA GLU A 6 -20.31 -3.95 -9.95
C GLU A 6 -18.86 -3.44 -9.98
N ALA A 7 -18.66 -2.24 -10.55
CA ALA A 7 -17.34 -1.64 -10.60
C ALA A 7 -16.87 -1.32 -9.18
N VAL A 8 -15.67 -1.79 -8.82
CA VAL A 8 -15.13 -1.67 -7.47
C VAL A 8 -14.39 -0.34 -7.35
N ASP A 9 -14.99 0.60 -6.63
CA ASP A 9 -14.38 1.83 -6.13
C ASP A 9 -14.02 1.71 -4.64
N TRP A 10 -13.53 2.79 -4.03
CA TRP A 10 -13.21 2.79 -2.59
C TRP A 10 -14.44 2.57 -1.69
N SER A 11 -15.62 3.01 -2.11
CA SER A 11 -16.85 2.80 -1.33
C SER A 11 -17.23 1.33 -1.32
N ALA A 12 -17.09 0.65 -2.45
CA ALA A 12 -17.28 -0.80 -2.55
C ALA A 12 -16.26 -1.57 -1.72
N VAL A 13 -14.97 -1.19 -1.76
CA VAL A 13 -13.92 -1.80 -0.91
C VAL A 13 -14.26 -1.67 0.57
N LYS A 14 -14.62 -0.46 1.03
CA LYS A 14 -15.02 -0.23 2.44
C LYS A 14 -16.22 -1.07 2.86
N ARG A 15 -17.25 -1.15 2.01
CA ARG A 15 -18.45 -1.97 2.28
C ARG A 15 -18.08 -3.44 2.45
N VAL A 16 -17.28 -3.98 1.54
CA VAL A 16 -16.84 -5.39 1.60
C VAL A 16 -15.97 -5.64 2.83
N LEU A 17 -14.99 -4.78 3.14
CA LEU A 17 -14.16 -4.91 4.34
C LEU A 17 -15.00 -4.88 5.62
N SER A 18 -15.98 -3.97 5.71
CA SER A 18 -16.90 -3.93 6.84
C SER A 18 -17.69 -5.23 6.97
N ARG A 19 -18.20 -5.75 5.84
CA ARG A 19 -18.96 -6.99 5.82
C ARG A 19 -18.09 -8.20 6.21
N ILE A 20 -16.85 -8.28 5.75
CA ILE A 20 -15.89 -9.29 6.17
C ILE A 20 -15.63 -9.21 7.67
N GLY A 21 -15.42 -8.00 8.21
CA GLY A 21 -15.21 -7.79 9.64
C GLY A 21 -16.37 -8.26 10.51
N GLU A 22 -17.61 -8.10 10.04
CA GLU A 22 -18.82 -8.62 10.71
C GLU A 22 -18.91 -10.16 10.65
N MET A 23 -18.48 -10.77 9.55
CA MET A 23 -18.58 -12.21 9.32
C MET A 23 -17.42 -13.00 9.93
N SER A 24 -16.19 -12.48 9.77
CA SER A 24 -14.96 -13.13 10.20
C SER A 24 -13.84 -12.11 10.40
N GLY A 25 -13.74 -11.53 11.59
CA GLY A 25 -12.64 -10.61 11.94
C GLY A 25 -11.26 -11.26 11.77
N ASP A 26 -11.13 -12.53 12.11
CA ASP A 26 -9.89 -13.30 11.98
C ASP A 26 -9.39 -13.36 10.54
N PHE A 27 -10.30 -13.32 9.55
CA PHE A 27 -9.90 -13.29 8.15
C PHE A 27 -9.07 -12.05 7.83
N LEU A 28 -9.48 -10.87 8.29
CA LEU A 28 -8.77 -9.61 8.04
C LEU A 28 -7.43 -9.55 8.80
N GLU A 29 -7.33 -10.19 9.96
CA GLU A 29 -6.06 -10.28 10.70
C GLU A 29 -5.04 -11.20 10.03
N GLY A 30 -5.52 -12.26 9.38
CA GLY A 30 -4.68 -13.25 8.68
C GLY A 30 -4.32 -12.88 7.24
N ASN A 31 -5.05 -11.94 6.63
CA ASN A 31 -4.94 -11.61 5.22
C ASN A 31 -4.56 -10.15 4.99
N ILE A 32 -3.81 -9.90 3.93
CA ILE A 32 -3.30 -8.57 3.57
C ILE A 32 -3.99 -8.13 2.28
N LEU A 33 -4.65 -6.97 2.31
CA LEU A 33 -5.25 -6.35 1.13
C LEU A 33 -4.14 -5.96 0.15
N ILE A 34 -4.31 -6.35 -1.13
CA ILE A 34 -3.38 -6.06 -2.22
C ILE A 34 -4.13 -5.55 -3.46
N GLY A 35 -3.47 -5.51 -4.59
CA GLY A 35 -4.09 -5.26 -5.89
C GLY A 35 -4.75 -3.89 -6.04
N GLY A 36 -5.91 -3.87 -6.71
CA GLY A 36 -6.71 -2.68 -6.95
C GLY A 36 -7.32 -2.10 -5.69
N GLY A 37 -7.80 -2.95 -4.78
CA GLY A 37 -8.36 -2.54 -3.48
C GLY A 37 -7.36 -1.77 -2.62
N ALA A 38 -6.12 -2.23 -2.55
CA ALA A 38 -5.06 -1.53 -1.84
C ALA A 38 -4.68 -0.20 -2.53
N ALA A 39 -4.68 -0.15 -3.87
CA ALA A 39 -4.43 1.10 -4.60
C ALA A 39 -5.53 2.15 -4.30
N TRP A 40 -6.79 1.73 -4.18
CA TRP A 40 -7.90 2.59 -3.76
C TRP A 40 -7.73 3.12 -2.33
N PHE A 41 -7.26 2.28 -1.40
CA PHE A 41 -6.92 2.74 -0.06
C PHE A 41 -5.90 3.88 -0.10
N TYR A 42 -4.80 3.72 -0.84
CA TYR A 42 -3.76 4.74 -0.95
C TYR A 42 -4.19 5.99 -1.71
N ARG A 43 -5.07 5.84 -2.69
CA ARG A 43 -5.71 6.99 -3.34
C ARG A 43 -6.52 7.80 -2.33
N SER A 44 -7.36 7.15 -1.55
CA SER A 44 -8.15 7.80 -0.49
C SER A 44 -7.26 8.47 0.57
N LEU A 45 -6.13 7.87 0.92
CA LEU A 45 -5.15 8.46 1.83
C LEU A 45 -4.58 9.78 1.28
N LEU A 46 -4.24 9.81 -0.01
CA LEU A 46 -3.77 11.03 -0.67
C LEU A 46 -4.87 12.08 -0.82
N GLU A 47 -6.11 11.68 -1.09
CA GLU A 47 -7.27 12.60 -1.17
C GLU A 47 -7.57 13.28 0.17
N THR A 48 -7.30 12.61 1.28
CA THR A 48 -7.58 13.11 2.63
C THR A 48 -6.38 13.78 3.30
N THR A 49 -5.18 13.68 2.70
CA THR A 49 -4.02 14.36 3.27
C THR A 49 -4.08 15.86 3.03
N ASN A 50 -3.64 16.62 4.04
CA ASN A 50 -3.43 18.06 3.92
C ASN A 50 -1.98 18.43 3.57
N ASP A 51 -1.15 17.43 3.21
CA ASP A 51 0.25 17.65 2.88
C ASP A 51 0.39 18.16 1.43
N PRO A 52 0.79 19.43 1.23
CA PRO A 52 0.87 20.03 -0.10
C PRO A 52 1.94 19.40 -1.00
N ASP A 53 2.90 18.70 -0.42
CA ASP A 53 4.00 18.06 -1.15
C ASP A 53 3.59 16.70 -1.77
N PHE A 54 2.47 16.11 -1.32
CA PHE A 54 2.03 14.77 -1.72
C PHE A 54 0.55 14.75 -2.12
N LEU A 55 0.20 15.62 -3.04
CA LEU A 55 -1.16 15.66 -3.58
C LEU A 55 -1.42 14.48 -4.51
N LEU A 56 -2.68 14.03 -4.53
CA LEU A 56 -3.13 13.09 -5.53
C LEU A 56 -2.94 13.70 -6.93
N PRO A 57 -2.33 12.98 -7.88
CA PRO A 57 -2.31 13.43 -9.27
C PRO A 57 -3.73 13.69 -9.78
N ALA A 58 -3.92 14.79 -10.49
CA ALA A 58 -5.20 15.02 -11.15
C ALA A 58 -5.45 13.95 -12.22
N PHE A 59 -6.60 13.32 -12.16
CA PHE A 59 -7.06 12.36 -13.16
C PHE A 59 -8.19 12.97 -13.98
N SER A 60 -8.25 12.62 -15.27
CA SER A 60 -9.41 12.91 -16.11
C SER A 60 -10.57 11.96 -15.79
N ASP A 61 -11.80 12.32 -16.20
CA ASP A 61 -12.97 11.45 -16.03
C ASP A 61 -12.79 10.08 -16.70
N GLU A 62 -12.01 10.01 -17.78
CA GLU A 62 -11.69 8.75 -18.45
C GLU A 62 -10.70 7.92 -17.61
N GLU A 63 -9.67 8.55 -17.06
CA GLU A 63 -8.73 7.88 -16.15
C GLU A 63 -9.42 7.38 -14.89
N ASP A 64 -10.37 8.12 -14.33
CA ASP A 64 -11.17 7.71 -13.19
C ASP A 64 -12.02 6.46 -13.47
N ARG A 65 -12.58 6.34 -14.69
CA ARG A 65 -13.28 5.11 -15.10
C ARG A 65 -12.34 3.92 -15.25
N ILE A 66 -11.11 4.14 -15.71
CA ILE A 66 -10.07 3.11 -15.86
C ILE A 66 -9.59 2.60 -14.50
N TRP A 67 -9.68 3.42 -13.45
CA TRP A 67 -9.31 3.05 -12.08
C TRP A 67 -10.11 1.89 -11.49
N LEU A 68 -11.32 1.67 -11.97
CA LEU A 68 -12.23 0.68 -11.41
C LEU A 68 -11.64 -0.73 -11.51
N SER A 69 -11.67 -1.46 -10.41
CA SER A 69 -11.33 -2.88 -10.36
C SER A 69 -12.59 -3.73 -10.57
N LYS A 70 -12.41 -5.05 -10.68
CA LYS A 70 -13.50 -6.03 -10.76
C LYS A 70 -13.58 -6.91 -9.52
N ASP A 71 -12.55 -6.89 -8.73
CA ASP A 71 -12.28 -7.77 -7.61
C ASP A 71 -11.53 -7.05 -6.48
N ILE A 72 -11.55 -7.67 -5.32
CA ILE A 72 -10.76 -7.28 -4.16
C ILE A 72 -9.82 -8.43 -3.85
N ASP A 73 -8.53 -8.16 -3.96
CA ASP A 73 -7.48 -9.16 -3.80
C ASP A 73 -6.93 -9.15 -2.38
N PHE A 74 -6.80 -10.33 -1.80
CA PHE A 74 -6.09 -10.56 -0.54
C PHE A 74 -4.95 -11.56 -0.74
N ILE A 75 -3.97 -11.53 0.17
CA ILE A 75 -2.92 -12.52 0.27
C ILE A 75 -2.85 -13.06 1.69
N GLY A 76 -2.80 -14.39 1.83
CA GLY A 76 -2.82 -15.10 3.12
C GLY A 76 -3.55 -16.43 2.99
N THR A 77 -4.86 -16.38 2.88
CA THR A 77 -5.71 -17.56 2.65
C THR A 77 -5.69 -17.95 1.17
N LYS A 78 -5.64 -19.23 0.87
CA LYS A 78 -5.71 -19.69 -0.51
C LYS A 78 -7.10 -19.44 -1.10
N ARG A 79 -7.15 -19.19 -2.42
CA ARG A 79 -8.39 -18.86 -3.14
C ARG A 79 -9.54 -19.85 -2.82
N GLU A 80 -9.24 -21.13 -2.90
CA GLU A 80 -10.22 -22.21 -2.68
C GLU A 80 -10.77 -22.28 -1.24
N GLU A 81 -10.08 -21.68 -0.29
CA GLU A 81 -10.44 -21.70 1.14
C GLU A 81 -11.23 -20.43 1.55
N ILE A 82 -11.13 -19.32 0.77
CA ILE A 82 -11.71 -18.02 1.15
C ILE A 82 -13.21 -18.13 1.42
N ALA A 83 -13.96 -18.76 0.52
CA ALA A 83 -15.40 -18.87 0.67
C ALA A 83 -15.80 -19.62 1.93
N GLY A 84 -15.07 -20.70 2.26
CA GLY A 84 -15.26 -21.44 3.50
C GLY A 84 -14.93 -20.63 4.74
N CYS A 85 -13.83 -19.86 4.72
CA CYS A 85 -13.44 -18.97 5.83
C CYS A 85 -14.47 -17.85 6.07
N LEU A 86 -15.11 -17.36 5.00
CA LEU A 86 -16.09 -16.29 5.07
C LEU A 86 -17.54 -16.79 5.20
N GLY A 87 -17.78 -18.09 5.02
CA GLY A 87 -19.15 -18.65 5.04
C GLY A 87 -20.03 -18.18 3.89
N VAL A 88 -19.44 -17.87 2.73
CA VAL A 88 -20.14 -17.37 1.53
C VAL A 88 -20.13 -18.38 0.39
N SER A 89 -20.96 -18.15 -0.63
CA SER A 89 -20.96 -18.97 -1.84
C SER A 89 -19.75 -18.67 -2.73
N CYS A 90 -19.36 -19.69 -3.52
CA CYS A 90 -18.44 -19.50 -4.65
C CYS A 90 -19.24 -19.31 -5.93
N GLU A 91 -18.75 -18.41 -6.79
CA GLU A 91 -19.31 -18.16 -8.13
C GLU A 91 -18.19 -18.10 -9.17
N GLY A 92 -18.52 -18.37 -10.42
CA GLY A 92 -17.61 -18.25 -11.56
C GLY A 92 -16.78 -19.48 -11.85
N ASP A 93 -15.91 -19.33 -12.87
CA ASP A 93 -14.92 -20.33 -13.29
C ASP A 93 -13.62 -19.59 -13.66
N PRO A 94 -12.55 -19.72 -12.85
CA PRO A 94 -12.46 -20.46 -11.59
C PRO A 94 -13.36 -19.89 -10.48
N PRO A 95 -13.83 -20.71 -9.52
CA PRO A 95 -14.72 -20.27 -8.46
C PRO A 95 -14.01 -19.26 -7.53
N ALA A 96 -14.71 -18.18 -7.23
CA ALA A 96 -14.26 -17.14 -6.30
C ALA A 96 -15.36 -16.86 -5.25
N ALA A 97 -14.97 -16.43 -4.07
CA ALA A 97 -15.92 -15.96 -3.07
C ALA A 97 -16.58 -14.67 -3.52
N VAL A 98 -17.87 -14.49 -3.23
CA VAL A 98 -18.61 -13.27 -3.62
C VAL A 98 -19.26 -12.65 -2.40
N ILE A 99 -19.03 -11.35 -2.20
CA ILE A 99 -19.69 -10.52 -1.18
C ILE A 99 -20.28 -9.30 -1.88
N ASP A 100 -21.59 -9.11 -1.72
CA ASP A 100 -22.33 -7.98 -2.33
C ASP A 100 -22.09 -7.84 -3.85
N GLY A 101 -21.98 -8.97 -4.57
CA GLY A 101 -21.72 -9.00 -6.00
C GLY A 101 -20.26 -8.69 -6.40
N ILE A 102 -19.35 -8.54 -5.43
CA ILE A 102 -17.93 -8.28 -5.66
C ILE A 102 -17.13 -9.56 -5.40
N TRP A 103 -16.24 -9.88 -6.30
CA TRP A 103 -15.37 -11.03 -6.17
C TRP A 103 -14.24 -10.75 -5.17
N ILE A 104 -14.05 -11.71 -4.26
CA ILE A 104 -12.95 -11.73 -3.32
C ILE A 104 -11.97 -12.81 -3.79
N ASP A 105 -10.78 -12.37 -4.15
CA ASP A 105 -9.78 -13.24 -4.73
C ASP A 105 -8.49 -13.30 -3.90
N SER A 106 -7.74 -14.37 -4.09
CA SER A 106 -6.35 -14.50 -3.64
C SER A 106 -5.53 -14.96 -4.82
N PRO A 107 -4.71 -14.09 -5.38
CA PRO A 107 -3.87 -14.48 -6.49
C PRO A 107 -2.91 -15.59 -6.05
N ASN A 108 -3.00 -16.72 -6.76
CA ASN A 108 -2.09 -17.84 -6.57
C ASN A 108 -0.68 -17.51 -7.09
N GLU A 109 0.26 -18.40 -6.77
CA GLU A 109 1.69 -18.32 -7.05
C GLU A 109 2.09 -17.66 -8.38
N GLY A 110 3.10 -16.83 -8.34
CA GLY A 110 3.70 -16.18 -9.52
C GLY A 110 3.62 -14.66 -9.55
N LEU A 111 2.93 -14.05 -8.58
CA LEU A 111 3.00 -12.60 -8.35
C LEU A 111 4.27 -12.23 -7.58
N PHE A 112 4.69 -10.99 -7.74
CA PHE A 112 5.83 -10.43 -7.00
C PHE A 112 5.56 -10.37 -5.50
N ILE A 113 4.31 -10.14 -5.08
CA ILE A 113 3.89 -10.09 -3.69
C ILE A 113 3.56 -11.50 -3.19
N THR A 114 4.26 -11.93 -2.13
CA THR A 114 3.92 -13.11 -1.34
C THR A 114 3.59 -12.67 0.09
N ARG A 115 2.88 -13.51 0.86
CA ARG A 115 2.55 -13.19 2.25
C ARG A 115 3.80 -12.92 3.09
N ASP A 116 4.82 -13.76 2.96
CA ASP A 116 6.07 -13.64 3.73
C ASP A 116 6.84 -12.35 3.41
N ARG A 117 6.70 -11.85 2.17
CA ARG A 117 7.29 -10.59 1.74
C ARG A 117 6.46 -9.39 2.20
N ALA A 118 5.13 -9.49 2.16
CA ALA A 118 4.24 -8.39 2.49
C ALA A 118 4.06 -8.18 3.99
N LEU A 119 3.95 -9.25 4.78
CA LEU A 119 3.64 -9.18 6.20
C LEU A 119 4.61 -8.31 7.02
N PRO A 120 5.94 -8.34 6.81
CA PRO A 120 6.87 -7.51 7.57
C PRO A 120 6.66 -6.01 7.41
N THR A 121 6.12 -5.55 6.28
CA THR A 121 5.92 -4.14 5.93
C THR A 121 4.46 -3.76 5.71
N ALA A 122 3.52 -4.69 5.93
CA ALA A 122 2.10 -4.40 5.88
C ALA A 122 1.72 -3.35 6.92
N LEU A 123 0.88 -2.40 6.50
CA LEU A 123 0.37 -1.37 7.38
C LEU A 123 -0.95 -1.87 8.02
N ARG A 124 -1.04 -1.79 9.35
CA ARG A 124 -2.28 -2.01 10.07
C ARG A 124 -3.07 -0.71 10.07
N THR A 125 -4.31 -0.76 9.66
CA THR A 125 -5.21 0.39 9.59
C THR A 125 -6.63 -0.01 9.96
N ALA A 126 -7.51 0.96 10.10
CA ALA A 126 -8.91 0.72 10.42
C ALA A 126 -9.85 1.57 9.56
N LEU A 127 -11.02 1.06 9.28
CA LEU A 127 -12.12 1.84 8.72
C LEU A 127 -12.72 2.74 9.81
N PRO A 128 -13.47 3.80 9.42
CA PRO A 128 -14.25 4.59 10.37
C PRO A 128 -15.23 3.76 11.21
N SER A 129 -15.65 2.60 10.73
CA SER A 129 -16.47 1.61 11.46
C SER A 129 -15.72 0.88 12.59
N GLY A 130 -14.41 1.07 12.72
CA GLY A 130 -13.56 0.37 13.68
C GLY A 130 -13.04 -1.00 13.19
N VAL A 131 -13.39 -1.44 11.98
CA VAL A 131 -12.88 -2.67 11.41
C VAL A 131 -11.42 -2.52 11.04
N GLU A 132 -10.55 -3.27 11.70
CA GLU A 132 -9.10 -3.29 11.43
C GLU A 132 -8.77 -4.26 10.29
N PHE A 133 -7.77 -3.90 9.49
CA PHE A 133 -7.25 -4.76 8.42
C PHE A 133 -5.78 -4.45 8.13
N LEU A 134 -5.13 -5.37 7.41
CA LEU A 134 -3.78 -5.22 6.92
C LEU A 134 -3.82 -4.82 5.44
N VAL A 135 -2.98 -3.87 5.06
CA VAL A 135 -2.77 -3.50 3.65
C VAL A 135 -1.28 -3.58 3.31
N ALA A 136 -0.95 -4.13 2.15
CA ALA A 136 0.43 -4.23 1.72
C ALA A 136 1.06 -2.84 1.59
N SER A 137 2.35 -2.72 1.91
CA SER A 137 3.04 -1.43 1.81
C SER A 137 2.92 -0.83 0.40
N PRO A 138 2.78 0.49 0.27
CA PRO A 138 2.66 1.12 -1.04
C PRO A 138 3.96 0.95 -1.85
N ILE A 139 5.09 0.74 -1.19
CA ILE A 139 6.40 0.46 -1.79
C ILE A 139 6.38 -0.90 -2.52
N LEU A 140 5.88 -1.92 -1.84
CA LEU A 140 5.76 -3.27 -2.39
C LEU A 140 4.76 -3.31 -3.55
N LEU A 141 3.61 -2.65 -3.39
CA LEU A 141 2.61 -2.51 -4.45
C LEU A 141 3.14 -1.73 -5.66
N HIS A 142 3.94 -0.68 -5.44
CA HIS A 142 4.60 0.07 -6.51
C HIS A 142 5.50 -0.86 -7.34
N ARG A 143 6.30 -1.69 -6.69
CA ARG A 143 7.15 -2.67 -7.37
C ARG A 143 6.33 -3.70 -8.15
N GLU A 144 5.26 -4.23 -7.55
CA GLU A 144 4.37 -5.17 -8.24
C GLU A 144 3.79 -4.55 -9.51
N LYS A 145 3.26 -3.33 -9.43
CA LYS A 145 2.71 -2.64 -10.61
C LYS A 145 3.76 -2.37 -11.68
N THR A 146 5.00 -2.07 -11.29
CA THR A 146 6.13 -1.94 -12.22
C THR A 146 6.38 -3.25 -12.97
N GLU A 147 6.40 -4.38 -12.28
CA GLU A 147 6.57 -5.69 -12.90
C GLU A 147 5.38 -6.09 -13.80
N LEU A 148 4.15 -5.80 -13.36
CA LEU A 148 2.96 -6.08 -14.16
C LEU A 148 2.95 -5.29 -15.47
N ILE A 149 3.31 -4.00 -15.42
CA ILE A 149 3.40 -3.15 -16.62
C ILE A 149 4.44 -3.68 -17.60
N SER A 150 5.56 -4.21 -17.12
CA SER A 150 6.61 -4.78 -17.97
C SER A 150 6.16 -6.05 -18.70
N ARG A 151 5.25 -6.83 -18.10
CA ARG A 151 4.74 -8.09 -18.66
C ARG A 151 3.45 -7.91 -19.46
N LYS A 152 2.53 -7.12 -18.95
CA LYS A 152 1.20 -6.90 -19.54
C LYS A 152 0.73 -5.49 -19.17
N SER A 153 0.94 -4.54 -20.08
CA SER A 153 0.52 -3.16 -19.85
C SER A 153 -1.00 -3.05 -19.83
N ARG A 154 -1.56 -2.85 -18.64
CA ARG A 154 -2.95 -2.46 -18.44
C ARG A 154 -2.99 -0.96 -18.09
N PRO A 155 -3.90 -0.15 -18.67
CA PRO A 155 -3.99 1.29 -18.40
C PRO A 155 -4.09 1.59 -16.91
N GLN A 156 -4.93 0.86 -16.18
CA GLN A 156 -5.11 1.03 -14.73
C GLN A 156 -3.83 0.85 -13.91
N ASP A 157 -2.94 -0.08 -14.30
CA ASP A 157 -1.70 -0.31 -13.55
C ASP A 157 -0.76 0.91 -13.60
N ARG A 158 -0.80 1.69 -14.69
CA ARG A 158 -0.03 2.94 -14.81
C ARG A 158 -0.57 4.03 -13.88
N LEU A 159 -1.89 4.10 -13.72
CA LEU A 159 -2.54 5.05 -12.80
C LEU A 159 -2.25 4.66 -11.36
N HIS A 160 -2.39 3.37 -11.04
CA HIS A 160 -2.01 2.84 -9.73
C HIS A 160 -0.55 3.14 -9.39
N LEU A 161 0.37 2.99 -10.36
CA LEU A 161 1.79 3.25 -10.16
C LEU A 161 2.07 4.70 -9.77
N LYS A 162 1.45 5.68 -10.46
CA LYS A 162 1.59 7.11 -10.11
C LYS A 162 1.13 7.39 -8.68
N THR A 163 -0.02 6.85 -8.29
CA THR A 163 -0.60 7.01 -6.95
C THR A 163 0.26 6.35 -5.88
N LEU A 164 0.69 5.10 -6.12
CA LEU A 164 1.52 4.35 -5.17
C LEU A 164 2.91 4.99 -4.97
N LEU A 165 3.45 5.65 -5.97
CA LEU A 165 4.69 6.43 -5.84
C LEU A 165 4.52 7.57 -4.84
N GLN A 166 3.44 8.35 -4.96
CA GLN A 166 3.17 9.46 -4.04
C GLN A 166 2.78 8.95 -2.64
N ALA A 167 1.95 7.91 -2.57
CA ALA A 167 1.57 7.31 -1.29
C ALA A 167 2.78 6.73 -0.53
N SER A 168 3.74 6.12 -1.24
CA SER A 168 4.98 5.62 -0.62
C SER A 168 5.77 6.75 0.04
N ARG A 169 5.88 7.88 -0.64
CA ARG A 169 6.58 9.06 -0.12
C ARG A 169 5.84 9.68 1.06
N LEU A 170 4.50 9.81 0.96
CA LEU A 170 3.66 10.31 2.04
C LEU A 170 3.79 9.44 3.30
N VAL A 171 3.66 8.12 3.18
CA VAL A 171 3.78 7.20 4.32
C VAL A 171 5.16 7.30 4.99
N LEU A 172 6.23 7.36 4.19
CA LEU A 172 7.57 7.56 4.72
C LEU A 172 7.69 8.89 5.48
N CYS A 173 7.13 9.99 4.93
CA CYS A 173 7.15 11.30 5.59
C CYS A 173 6.31 11.30 6.87
N GLN A 174 5.13 10.71 6.87
CA GLN A 174 4.30 10.60 8.08
C GLN A 174 5.04 9.88 9.20
N LEU A 175 5.76 8.79 8.89
CA LEU A 175 6.60 8.09 9.88
C LEU A 175 7.79 8.93 10.37
N MET A 176 8.33 9.81 9.53
CA MET A 176 9.39 10.75 9.92
C MET A 176 8.88 11.90 10.79
N GLU A 177 7.60 12.22 10.72
CA GLU A 177 6.98 13.36 11.43
C GLU A 177 6.37 12.99 12.78
N ILE A 178 6.45 11.72 13.18
CA ILE A 178 5.99 11.29 14.50
C ILE A 178 6.73 12.09 15.57
N ASP A 179 5.98 12.76 16.45
CA ASP A 179 6.51 13.68 17.46
C ASP A 179 7.45 12.98 18.47
N ALA A 180 7.17 11.73 18.77
CA ALA A 180 8.00 10.92 19.66
C ALA A 180 8.44 9.62 18.94
N PHE A 181 9.73 9.52 18.62
CA PHE A 181 10.28 8.30 18.05
C PHE A 181 10.37 7.20 19.11
N THR A 182 9.48 6.22 19.01
CA THR A 182 9.58 4.98 19.76
C THR A 182 10.52 4.00 19.05
N LYS A 183 10.98 2.96 19.77
CA LYS A 183 11.73 1.87 19.15
C LYS A 183 10.92 1.18 18.02
N GLY A 184 9.59 1.15 18.14
CA GLY A 184 8.69 0.59 17.14
C GLY A 184 8.67 1.43 15.87
N SER A 185 8.36 2.74 15.98
CA SER A 185 8.28 3.65 14.83
C SER A 185 9.61 3.80 14.08
N CYS A 186 10.74 3.82 14.80
CA CYS A 186 12.06 3.81 14.15
C CYS A 186 12.30 2.54 13.35
N ARG A 187 11.89 1.38 13.89
CA ARG A 187 12.03 0.10 13.18
C ARG A 187 11.15 0.02 11.95
N GLU A 188 9.92 0.51 12.04
CA GLU A 188 8.99 0.56 10.93
C GLU A 188 9.51 1.45 9.81
N LEU A 189 9.90 2.68 10.13
CA LEU A 189 10.51 3.61 9.18
C LEU A 189 11.74 2.98 8.51
N PHE A 190 12.66 2.43 9.29
CA PHE A 190 13.87 1.81 8.75
C PHE A 190 13.54 0.63 7.83
N ARG A 191 12.55 -0.19 8.20
CA ARG A 191 12.12 -1.34 7.40
C ARG A 191 11.57 -0.90 6.05
N LEU A 192 10.70 0.12 6.02
CA LEU A 192 10.13 0.65 4.78
C LEU A 192 11.17 1.35 3.92
N LEU A 193 12.10 2.09 4.51
CA LEU A 193 13.22 2.70 3.76
C LEU A 193 14.12 1.66 3.13
N LYS A 194 14.42 0.59 3.85
CA LYS A 194 15.20 -0.54 3.33
C LYS A 194 14.46 -1.26 2.21
N GLU A 195 13.16 -1.50 2.37
CA GLU A 195 12.33 -2.05 1.31
C GLU A 195 12.36 -1.15 0.05
N ALA A 196 12.18 0.16 0.21
CA ALA A 196 12.27 1.09 -0.92
C ALA A 196 13.64 1.04 -1.62
N GLN A 197 14.72 1.00 -0.84
CA GLN A 197 16.08 0.86 -1.36
C GLN A 197 16.25 -0.39 -2.22
N GLU A 198 15.78 -1.53 -1.71
CA GLU A 198 16.02 -2.83 -2.33
C GLU A 198 15.14 -3.08 -3.56
N ILE A 199 13.88 -2.64 -3.52
CA ILE A 199 12.90 -3.05 -4.52
C ILE A 199 12.33 -1.93 -5.39
N SER A 200 12.41 -0.67 -4.93
CA SER A 200 11.86 0.48 -5.68
C SER A 200 12.60 1.79 -5.35
N PRO A 201 13.92 1.89 -5.68
CA PRO A 201 14.75 3.02 -5.28
C PRO A 201 14.27 4.39 -5.81
N VAL A 202 13.49 4.41 -6.88
CA VAL A 202 12.89 5.64 -7.44
C VAL A 202 12.01 6.40 -6.42
N ILE A 203 11.48 5.70 -5.42
CA ILE A 203 10.70 6.31 -4.34
C ILE A 203 11.56 7.25 -3.52
N LEU A 204 12.82 6.87 -3.27
CA LEU A 204 13.76 7.64 -2.46
C LEU A 204 14.31 8.88 -3.19
N ILE A 205 14.26 8.90 -4.52
CA ILE A 205 14.72 10.02 -5.33
C ILE A 205 13.67 11.14 -5.32
N ASN A 206 13.62 11.91 -4.23
CA ASN A 206 12.67 13.01 -4.06
C ASN A 206 13.26 14.09 -3.13
N PRO A 207 13.37 15.37 -3.55
CA PRO A 207 13.96 16.43 -2.74
C PRO A 207 13.19 16.70 -1.43
N VAL A 208 11.87 16.57 -1.45
CA VAL A 208 11.03 16.76 -0.25
C VAL A 208 11.34 15.67 0.77
N LEU A 209 11.30 14.41 0.33
CA LEU A 209 11.62 13.27 1.18
C LEU A 209 13.02 13.42 1.79
N HIS A 210 13.99 13.86 1.00
CA HIS A 210 15.35 14.11 1.46
C HIS A 210 15.41 15.18 2.58
N ARG A 211 14.78 16.35 2.36
CA ARG A 211 14.74 17.41 3.39
C ARG A 211 14.08 16.93 4.67
N ARG A 212 12.93 16.22 4.58
CA ARG A 212 12.22 15.69 5.74
C ARG A 212 13.04 14.62 6.47
N MET A 213 13.77 13.79 5.73
CA MET A 213 14.69 12.80 6.31
C MET A 213 15.79 13.47 7.15
N ILE A 214 16.42 14.51 6.63
CA ILE A 214 17.46 15.26 7.36
C ILE A 214 16.88 15.85 8.65
N ALA A 215 15.68 16.46 8.58
CA ALA A 215 15.01 17.01 9.74
C ALA A 215 14.65 15.92 10.78
N ALA A 216 14.14 14.78 10.34
CA ALA A 216 13.85 13.64 11.20
C ALA A 216 15.10 13.10 11.89
N MET A 217 16.21 12.93 11.15
CA MET A 217 17.48 12.49 11.70
C MET A 217 18.04 13.45 12.76
N ALA A 218 17.88 14.77 12.55
CA ALA A 218 18.27 15.76 13.55
C ALA A 218 17.49 15.58 14.86
N ARG A 219 16.17 15.34 14.79
CA ARG A 219 15.34 15.03 15.97
C ARG A 219 15.73 13.69 16.60
N MET A 220 15.91 12.63 15.82
CA MET A 220 16.29 11.31 16.32
C MET A 220 17.64 11.31 17.08
N ARG A 221 18.56 12.21 16.73
CA ARG A 221 19.87 12.33 17.43
C ARG A 221 19.73 12.77 18.88
N THR A 222 18.65 13.47 19.21
CA THR A 222 18.35 13.88 20.60
C THR A 222 17.80 12.71 21.43
N GLU A 223 17.27 11.67 20.77
CA GLU A 223 16.66 10.50 21.39
C GLU A 223 17.66 9.37 21.56
N PRO A 224 17.99 8.94 22.80
CA PRO A 224 19.03 7.92 23.06
C PRO A 224 18.76 6.59 22.33
N LEU A 225 17.49 6.21 22.20
CA LEU A 225 17.05 4.95 21.56
C LEU A 225 17.25 4.92 20.05
N CYS A 226 17.37 6.08 19.41
CA CYS A 226 17.41 6.20 17.95
C CYS A 226 18.80 6.41 17.37
N ARG A 227 19.84 6.58 18.17
CA ARG A 227 21.21 6.87 17.69
C ARG A 227 21.76 5.83 16.72
N SER A 228 21.49 4.54 16.95
CA SER A 228 21.90 3.47 16.04
C SER A 228 21.13 3.50 14.73
N CYS A 229 19.84 3.89 14.77
CA CYS A 229 19.04 4.06 13.57
C CYS A 229 19.54 5.24 12.72
N VAL A 230 19.89 6.36 13.35
CA VAL A 230 20.49 7.52 12.66
C VAL A 230 21.75 7.12 11.92
N HIS A 231 22.65 6.38 12.57
CA HIS A 231 23.87 5.92 11.92
C HIS A 231 23.60 5.06 10.67
N LEU A 232 22.63 4.15 10.76
CA LEU A 232 22.22 3.32 9.61
C LEU A 232 21.62 4.16 8.49
N LEU A 233 20.74 5.12 8.83
CA LEU A 233 20.15 6.04 7.85
C LEU A 233 21.22 6.87 7.15
N GLU A 234 22.18 7.42 7.87
CA GLU A 234 23.30 8.19 7.31
C GLU A 234 24.17 7.37 6.36
N LYS A 235 24.46 6.12 6.72
CA LYS A 235 25.39 5.28 5.95
C LYS A 235 24.78 4.52 4.82
N GLN A 236 23.49 4.18 4.90
CA GLN A 236 22.85 3.29 3.94
C GLN A 236 21.77 3.99 3.09
N ILE A 237 20.94 4.84 3.69
CA ILE A 237 19.78 5.39 3.01
C ILE A 237 20.08 6.76 2.40
N LEU A 238 20.65 7.67 3.17
CA LEU A 238 20.90 9.04 2.71
C LEU A 238 21.74 9.12 1.43
N PRO A 239 22.78 8.30 1.24
CA PRO A 239 23.54 8.26 -0.01
C PRO A 239 22.74 7.88 -1.23
N LEU A 240 21.64 7.11 -1.06
CA LEU A 240 20.78 6.64 -2.15
C LEU A 240 19.73 7.68 -2.56
N MET A 241 19.37 8.58 -1.64
CA MET A 241 18.37 9.60 -1.93
C MET A 241 18.88 10.66 -2.92
N GLY A 242 20.15 10.55 -3.32
CA GLY A 242 20.82 11.46 -4.26
C GLY A 242 21.14 12.81 -3.62
N SER A 243 22.21 13.44 -4.05
CA SER A 243 22.29 14.88 -3.96
C SER A 243 21.11 15.42 -4.75
N ALA A 244 20.28 16.26 -4.15
CA ALA A 244 19.22 16.95 -4.90
C ALA A 244 19.84 17.43 -6.23
N PRO A 245 19.17 17.23 -7.39
CA PRO A 245 19.71 17.72 -8.64
C PRO A 245 20.03 19.21 -8.42
N ASN A 246 21.31 19.57 -8.52
CA ASN A 246 21.77 20.94 -8.43
C ASN A 246 21.03 21.73 -9.51
N GLY A 247 20.04 22.50 -9.15
CA GLY A 247 19.33 23.39 -10.07
C GLY A 247 17.83 23.47 -9.87
N LEU A 248 17.35 23.74 -8.67
CA LEU A 248 16.06 24.40 -8.42
C LEU A 248 16.27 25.34 -7.23
N GLU A 249 16.94 26.46 -7.49
CA GLU A 249 16.75 27.70 -6.75
C GLU A 249 15.54 28.45 -7.30
#